data_0668fff50eeb412d2577436aaf9584d1
#
_entry.id   0668fff50eeb412d2577436aaf9584d1
#
_cell.length_a   1.000
_cell.length_b   1.000
_cell.length_c   1.000
_cell.angle_alpha   90.00
_cell.angle_beta   90.00
_cell.angle_gamma   90.00
#
_symmetry.space_group_name_H-M   'P 1'
#
loop_
_entity.id
_entity.type
_entity.pdbx_description
1 polymer ?
#
loop_
_entity_poly.entity_id
_entity_poly.type
_entity_poly.pdbx_seq_one_letter_code
_entity_poly.pdbx_strand_id
1 'polypeptide(L)'
;MIIDSHQHLMLPTDLQLEKLTEAGVDKAILFCSAPHPERASTLSELKEEMSVLYKVLAGGNSREANLQRMKQNIEDLKEVLTAYPNKFYGFGSVPLELTVAETEKWIAEHIVANALKGIGEFTPGSIEQVQQLEPIFQALRKFPYLPIWVHTFNPVTLDGIKILMSLAKKYPKTPVIFGHLGGYHWVEVVEFAKETKNVYLDLSGTFSSLAVKIAVTE
;
A
#
# COMPACT_ATOMS: atom_id res chain seq x y z
N MET A 1 -23.40 1.47 0.65
CA MET A 1 -22.22 0.91 -0.02
C MET A 1 -21.07 0.98 0.96
N ILE A 2 -20.46 -0.15 1.26
CA ILE A 2 -19.27 -0.28 2.12
C ILE A 2 -18.08 -0.61 1.22
N ILE A 3 -16.99 0.14 1.36
CA ILE A 3 -15.75 -0.09 0.63
C ILE A 3 -14.64 -0.37 1.65
N ASP A 4 -14.03 -1.55 1.57
CA ASP A 4 -12.82 -1.85 2.34
C ASP A 4 -11.62 -1.16 1.65
N SER A 5 -10.95 -0.30 2.38
CA SER A 5 -9.89 0.55 1.84
C SER A 5 -8.53 -0.14 1.71
N HIS A 6 -8.37 -1.32 2.32
CA HIS A 6 -7.08 -2.00 2.33
C HIS A 6 -7.23 -3.53 2.44
N GLN A 7 -7.04 -4.19 1.32
CA GLN A 7 -6.88 -5.65 1.28
C GLN A 7 -5.72 -6.03 0.37
N HIS A 8 -5.03 -7.09 0.73
CA HIS A 8 -4.08 -7.73 -0.17
C HIS A 8 -4.80 -8.67 -1.12
N LEU A 9 -4.31 -8.76 -2.36
CA LEU A 9 -4.80 -9.74 -3.31
C LEU A 9 -4.64 -11.16 -2.76
N MET A 10 -5.71 -11.92 -2.70
CA MET A 10 -5.73 -13.35 -2.36
C MET A 10 -5.91 -14.21 -3.61
N LEU A 11 -5.16 -15.29 -3.70
CA LEU A 11 -5.30 -16.26 -4.79
C LEU A 11 -5.45 -17.69 -4.23
N PRO A 12 -6.53 -18.42 -4.53
CA PRO A 12 -7.62 -18.04 -5.42
C PRO A 12 -8.56 -16.97 -4.83
N THR A 13 -9.09 -16.10 -5.69
CA THR A 13 -9.87 -14.92 -5.29
C THR A 13 -11.27 -15.28 -4.76
N ASP A 14 -11.75 -16.48 -5.02
CA ASP A 14 -13.10 -16.90 -4.61
C ASP A 14 -13.31 -16.84 -3.10
N LEU A 15 -12.30 -17.23 -2.31
CA LEU A 15 -12.35 -17.13 -0.86
C LEU A 15 -12.44 -15.67 -0.39
N GLN A 16 -11.72 -14.76 -1.03
CA GLN A 16 -11.79 -13.33 -0.73
C GLN A 16 -13.18 -12.76 -1.01
N LEU A 17 -13.81 -13.13 -2.14
CA LEU A 17 -15.16 -12.71 -2.49
C LEU A 17 -16.21 -13.25 -1.51
N GLU A 18 -16.07 -14.50 -1.09
CA GLU A 18 -16.93 -15.09 -0.06
C GLU A 18 -16.87 -14.29 1.24
N LYS A 19 -15.67 -14.01 1.73
CA LYS A 19 -15.47 -13.25 2.99
C LYS A 19 -15.95 -11.83 2.91
N LEU A 20 -15.77 -11.14 1.78
CA LEU A 20 -16.33 -9.79 1.54
C LEU A 20 -17.86 -9.83 1.58
N THR A 21 -18.47 -10.85 0.96
CA THR A 21 -19.92 -11.02 0.95
C THR A 21 -20.48 -11.30 2.34
N GLU A 22 -19.86 -12.21 3.10
CA GLU A 22 -20.22 -12.50 4.49
C GLU A 22 -20.13 -11.26 5.38
N ALA A 23 -19.12 -10.41 5.17
CA ALA A 23 -18.91 -9.17 5.91
C ALA A 23 -19.82 -8.01 5.45
N GLY A 24 -20.61 -8.19 4.39
CA GLY A 24 -21.45 -7.13 3.81
C GLY A 24 -20.66 -6.02 3.12
N VAL A 25 -19.42 -6.30 2.69
CA VAL A 25 -18.56 -5.36 1.97
C VAL A 25 -18.90 -5.39 0.49
N ASP A 26 -19.23 -4.23 -0.07
CA ASP A 26 -19.63 -4.11 -1.47
C ASP A 26 -18.43 -4.14 -2.42
N LYS A 27 -17.33 -3.45 -2.05
CA LYS A 27 -16.11 -3.30 -2.84
C LYS A 27 -14.87 -3.29 -1.96
N ALA A 28 -13.70 -3.59 -2.55
CA ALA A 28 -12.42 -3.44 -1.86
C ALA A 28 -11.36 -2.82 -2.76
N ILE A 29 -10.37 -2.17 -2.13
CA ILE A 29 -9.13 -1.75 -2.77
C ILE A 29 -8.09 -2.84 -2.52
N LEU A 30 -7.59 -3.44 -3.61
CA LEU A 30 -6.58 -4.50 -3.57
C LEU A 30 -5.19 -3.94 -3.80
N PHE A 31 -4.27 -4.35 -2.95
CA PHE A 31 -2.84 -4.12 -3.10
C PHE A 31 -2.17 -5.37 -3.71
N CYS A 32 -1.16 -5.14 -4.54
CA CYS A 32 -0.33 -6.22 -5.06
C CYS A 32 0.32 -6.98 -3.91
N SER A 33 0.23 -8.29 -3.93
CA SER A 33 0.70 -9.15 -2.86
C SER A 33 1.57 -10.29 -3.39
N ALA A 34 2.54 -10.66 -2.65
CA ALA A 34 3.24 -11.92 -2.56
C ALA A 34 3.91 -11.88 -1.19
N PRO A 35 3.69 -12.77 -0.30
CA PRO A 35 3.15 -14.13 -0.40
C PRO A 35 1.62 -14.22 -0.40
N HIS A 36 1.14 -15.47 -0.52
CA HIS A 36 -0.27 -15.84 -0.41
C HIS A 36 -0.46 -16.85 0.72
N PRO A 37 -0.39 -16.42 2.00
CA PRO A 37 -0.47 -17.32 3.16
C PRO A 37 -1.80 -18.07 3.26
N GLU A 38 -2.84 -17.58 2.62
CA GLU A 38 -4.15 -18.22 2.53
C GLU A 38 -4.15 -19.56 1.75
N ARG A 39 -3.10 -19.83 0.97
CA ARG A 39 -2.91 -21.11 0.27
C ARG A 39 -2.43 -22.23 1.20
N ALA A 40 -1.87 -21.86 2.34
CA ALA A 40 -1.29 -22.82 3.28
C ALA A 40 -2.38 -23.57 4.06
N SER A 41 -2.30 -24.89 4.07
CA SER A 41 -3.15 -25.77 4.88
C SER A 41 -2.41 -26.33 6.09
N THR A 42 -1.08 -26.22 6.11
CA THR A 42 -0.20 -26.71 7.17
C THR A 42 0.78 -25.64 7.63
N LEU A 43 1.34 -25.80 8.85
CA LEU A 43 2.37 -24.88 9.35
C LEU A 43 3.63 -24.86 8.47
N SER A 44 3.97 -25.98 7.82
CA SER A 44 5.12 -26.06 6.89
C SER A 44 4.88 -25.19 5.68
N GLU A 45 3.72 -25.34 5.02
CA GLU A 45 3.32 -24.54 3.86
C GLU A 45 3.25 -23.04 4.20
N LEU A 46 2.69 -22.72 5.37
CA LEU A 46 2.67 -21.33 5.85
C LEU A 46 4.08 -20.74 5.99
N LYS A 47 5.02 -21.51 6.55
CA LYS A 47 6.42 -21.07 6.69
C LYS A 47 7.11 -20.90 5.33
N GLU A 48 6.80 -21.74 4.35
CA GLU A 48 7.30 -21.62 2.98
C GLU A 48 6.78 -20.32 2.33
N GLU A 49 5.48 -20.07 2.37
CA GLU A 49 4.89 -18.82 1.88
C GLU A 49 5.47 -17.60 2.58
N MET A 50 5.52 -17.59 3.91
CA MET A 50 6.08 -16.47 4.68
C MET A 50 7.58 -16.26 4.45
N SER A 51 8.32 -17.30 4.02
CA SER A 51 9.74 -17.16 3.67
C SER A 51 9.96 -16.20 2.49
N VAL A 52 9.00 -16.08 1.59
CA VAL A 52 9.02 -15.12 0.47
C VAL A 52 9.00 -13.69 1.02
N LEU A 53 8.09 -13.41 1.96
CA LEU A 53 8.01 -12.11 2.62
C LEU A 53 9.30 -11.77 3.38
N TYR A 54 9.80 -12.70 4.18
CA TYR A 54 11.02 -12.47 4.96
C TYR A 54 12.25 -12.22 4.09
N LYS A 55 12.39 -12.89 2.96
CA LYS A 55 13.46 -12.63 1.99
C LYS A 55 13.35 -11.23 1.38
N VAL A 56 12.13 -10.80 1.06
CA VAL A 56 11.87 -9.45 0.54
C VAL A 56 12.23 -8.39 1.58
N LEU A 57 11.75 -8.56 2.80
CA LEU A 57 12.02 -7.61 3.91
C LEU A 57 13.50 -7.56 4.29
N ALA A 58 14.21 -8.69 4.17
CA ALA A 58 15.65 -8.78 4.42
C ALA A 58 16.52 -8.18 3.29
N GLY A 59 15.91 -7.73 2.19
CA GLY A 59 16.66 -7.17 1.04
C GLY A 59 17.51 -8.20 0.28
N GLY A 60 17.21 -9.50 0.42
CA GLY A 60 18.00 -10.60 -0.13
C GLY A 60 17.87 -10.85 -1.63
N ASN A 61 17.03 -10.10 -2.34
CA ASN A 61 16.80 -10.27 -3.77
C ASN A 61 17.58 -9.25 -4.60
N SER A 62 18.00 -9.65 -5.80
CA SER A 62 18.56 -8.68 -6.75
C SER A 62 17.51 -7.66 -7.20
N ARG A 63 17.96 -6.50 -7.69
CA ARG A 63 17.07 -5.46 -8.26
C ARG A 63 16.19 -6.04 -9.37
N GLU A 64 16.78 -6.82 -10.26
CA GLU A 64 16.06 -7.45 -11.39
C GLU A 64 14.97 -8.41 -10.91
N ALA A 65 15.27 -9.25 -9.90
CA ALA A 65 14.30 -10.17 -9.33
C ALA A 65 13.14 -9.42 -8.67
N ASN A 66 13.41 -8.32 -7.97
CA ASN A 66 12.39 -7.46 -7.36
C ASN A 66 11.49 -6.81 -8.43
N LEU A 67 12.08 -6.26 -9.50
CA LEU A 67 11.33 -5.67 -10.60
C LEU A 67 10.44 -6.70 -11.30
N GLN A 68 10.97 -7.90 -11.57
CA GLN A 68 10.19 -8.96 -12.19
C GLN A 68 9.03 -9.41 -11.32
N ARG A 69 9.27 -9.58 -10.02
CA ARG A 69 8.21 -9.92 -9.05
C ARG A 69 7.11 -8.85 -9.00
N MET A 70 7.49 -7.56 -8.96
CA MET A 70 6.51 -6.47 -8.93
C MET A 70 5.67 -6.43 -10.22
N LYS A 71 6.27 -6.70 -11.38
CA LYS A 71 5.52 -6.82 -12.64
C LYS A 71 4.54 -7.97 -12.60
N GLN A 72 4.95 -9.15 -12.13
CA GLN A 72 4.06 -10.30 -11.99
C GLN A 72 2.89 -10.01 -11.05
N ASN A 73 3.16 -9.40 -9.89
CA ASN A 73 2.10 -9.02 -8.95
C ASN A 73 1.09 -8.03 -9.58
N ILE A 74 1.55 -7.12 -10.43
CA ILE A 74 0.65 -6.21 -11.16
C ILE A 74 -0.19 -6.96 -12.20
N GLU A 75 0.38 -7.92 -12.92
CA GLU A 75 -0.39 -8.75 -13.86
C GLU A 75 -1.43 -9.62 -13.14
N ASP A 76 -1.08 -10.25 -12.02
CA ASP A 76 -2.02 -11.02 -11.18
C ASP A 76 -3.17 -10.12 -10.70
N LEU A 77 -2.87 -8.92 -10.21
CA LEU A 77 -3.88 -7.93 -9.81
C LEU A 77 -4.79 -7.56 -11.00
N LYS A 78 -4.22 -7.28 -12.15
CA LYS A 78 -4.97 -6.91 -13.36
C LYS A 78 -5.92 -8.01 -13.82
N GLU A 79 -5.49 -9.29 -13.74
CA GLU A 79 -6.36 -10.42 -14.05
C GLU A 79 -7.59 -10.43 -13.14
N VAL A 80 -7.42 -10.24 -11.84
CA VAL A 80 -8.52 -10.18 -10.86
C VAL A 80 -9.42 -8.97 -11.09
N LEU A 81 -8.85 -7.78 -11.35
CA LEU A 81 -9.63 -6.58 -11.65
C LEU A 81 -10.47 -6.74 -12.93
N THR A 82 -9.94 -7.46 -13.92
CA THR A 82 -10.64 -7.75 -15.17
C THR A 82 -11.77 -8.75 -14.95
N ALA A 83 -11.55 -9.77 -14.13
CA ALA A 83 -12.56 -10.78 -13.80
C ALA A 83 -13.71 -10.19 -12.93
N TYR A 84 -13.40 -9.23 -12.05
CA TYR A 84 -14.35 -8.68 -11.09
C TYR A 84 -14.40 -7.14 -11.09
N PRO A 85 -14.72 -6.48 -12.22
CA PRO A 85 -14.58 -5.02 -12.41
C PRO A 85 -15.47 -4.18 -11.50
N ASN A 86 -16.56 -4.77 -10.98
CA ASN A 86 -17.50 -4.09 -10.08
C ASN A 86 -17.23 -4.33 -8.60
N LYS A 87 -16.25 -5.16 -8.27
CA LYS A 87 -15.91 -5.55 -6.89
C LYS A 87 -14.62 -4.91 -6.41
N PHE A 88 -13.64 -4.74 -7.28
CA PHE A 88 -12.30 -4.35 -6.87
C PHE A 88 -11.79 -3.09 -7.57
N TYR A 89 -11.01 -2.33 -6.83
CA TYR A 89 -10.07 -1.32 -7.32
C TYR A 89 -8.65 -1.79 -6.99
N GLY A 90 -7.66 -1.38 -7.79
CA GLY A 90 -6.28 -1.80 -7.57
C GLY A 90 -5.34 -0.65 -7.27
N PHE A 91 -4.41 -0.87 -6.34
CA PHE A 91 -3.21 -0.07 -6.14
C PHE A 91 -2.00 -0.89 -6.56
N GLY A 92 -1.11 -0.29 -7.35
CA GLY A 92 0.04 -1.01 -7.90
C GLY A 92 1.36 -0.66 -7.21
N SER A 93 2.24 -1.64 -7.14
CA SER A 93 3.57 -1.47 -6.55
C SER A 93 4.48 -0.64 -7.45
N VAL A 94 5.31 0.22 -6.85
CA VAL A 94 6.35 1.00 -7.52
C VAL A 94 7.67 0.78 -6.78
N PRO A 95 8.77 0.45 -7.50
CA PRO A 95 10.08 0.24 -6.87
C PRO A 95 10.63 1.52 -6.24
N LEU A 96 11.25 1.41 -5.05
CA LEU A 96 11.84 2.54 -4.33
C LEU A 96 13.14 3.08 -4.97
N GLU A 97 13.93 2.21 -5.59
CA GLU A 97 15.30 2.55 -6.03
C GLU A 97 15.39 3.13 -7.47
N LEU A 98 14.26 3.62 -7.97
CA LEU A 98 14.21 4.23 -9.31
C LEU A 98 14.54 5.72 -9.27
N THR A 99 15.16 6.22 -10.32
CA THR A 99 15.24 7.66 -10.58
C THR A 99 13.86 8.23 -10.86
N VAL A 100 13.69 9.54 -10.77
CA VAL A 100 12.42 10.22 -11.08
C VAL A 100 11.90 9.84 -12.47
N ALA A 101 12.77 9.85 -13.49
CA ALA A 101 12.39 9.53 -14.85
C ALA A 101 11.97 8.06 -15.02
N GLU A 102 12.68 7.12 -14.38
CA GLU A 102 12.31 5.71 -14.37
C GLU A 102 10.99 5.49 -13.62
N THR A 103 10.77 6.20 -12.49
CA THR A 103 9.52 6.16 -11.74
C THR A 103 8.34 6.68 -12.57
N GLU A 104 8.51 7.81 -13.28
CA GLU A 104 7.49 8.34 -14.18
C GLU A 104 7.12 7.34 -15.28
N LYS A 105 8.13 6.71 -15.87
CA LYS A 105 7.93 5.66 -16.90
C LYS A 105 7.19 4.46 -16.29
N TRP A 106 7.63 3.97 -15.14
CA TRP A 106 6.96 2.85 -14.44
C TRP A 106 5.49 3.15 -14.15
N ILE A 107 5.19 4.34 -13.59
CA ILE A 107 3.82 4.75 -13.30
C ILE A 107 2.98 4.79 -14.58
N ALA A 108 3.51 5.36 -15.67
CA ALA A 108 2.78 5.42 -16.94
C ALA A 108 2.48 4.03 -17.50
N GLU A 109 3.48 3.13 -17.53
CA GLU A 109 3.39 1.82 -18.18
C GLU A 109 2.65 0.77 -17.33
N HIS A 110 2.82 0.79 -16.01
CA HIS A 110 2.32 -0.26 -15.14
C HIS A 110 1.12 0.15 -14.28
N ILE A 111 0.95 1.43 -13.98
CA ILE A 111 -0.16 1.93 -13.14
C ILE A 111 -1.26 2.52 -14.01
N VAL A 112 -0.94 3.58 -14.76
CA VAL A 112 -1.93 4.33 -15.55
C VAL A 112 -2.46 3.48 -16.70
N ALA A 113 -1.60 2.80 -17.46
CA ALA A 113 -2.00 1.94 -18.57
C ALA A 113 -2.91 0.77 -18.14
N ASN A 114 -2.82 0.33 -16.87
CA ASN A 114 -3.67 -0.71 -16.30
C ASN A 114 -4.87 -0.15 -15.50
N ALA A 115 -5.15 1.16 -15.60
CA ALA A 115 -6.25 1.84 -14.92
C ALA A 115 -6.27 1.68 -13.38
N LEU A 116 -5.11 1.42 -12.76
CA LEU A 116 -4.95 1.34 -11.32
C LEU A 116 -5.24 2.71 -10.68
N LYS A 117 -5.78 2.70 -9.46
CA LYS A 117 -6.32 3.90 -8.81
C LYS A 117 -5.35 4.59 -7.86
N GLY A 118 -4.21 3.99 -7.61
CA GLY A 118 -3.17 4.53 -6.73
C GLY A 118 -1.91 3.68 -6.76
N ILE A 119 -0.93 4.08 -5.96
CA ILE A 119 0.33 3.37 -5.81
C ILE A 119 0.60 3.01 -4.34
N GLY A 120 1.17 1.85 -4.12
CA GLY A 120 1.48 1.26 -2.80
C GLY A 120 1.06 -0.22 -2.78
N GLU A 121 1.14 -0.85 -1.68
CA GLU A 121 1.61 -0.42 -0.37
C GLU A 121 3.14 -0.25 -0.38
N PHE A 122 3.64 0.90 0.07
CA PHE A 122 5.05 1.06 0.36
C PHE A 122 5.30 0.65 1.81
N THR A 123 6.19 -0.31 2.03
CA THR A 123 6.54 -0.85 3.36
C THR A 123 8.01 -0.56 3.70
N PRO A 124 8.37 0.71 3.94
CA PRO A 124 9.76 1.05 4.25
C PRO A 124 10.17 0.45 5.60
N GLY A 125 11.27 -0.29 5.61
CA GLY A 125 11.84 -0.92 6.82
C GLY A 125 12.88 -0.06 7.53
N SER A 126 13.26 1.09 6.96
CA SER A 126 14.25 1.99 7.53
C SER A 126 13.98 3.45 7.16
N ILE A 127 14.67 4.37 7.85
CA ILE A 127 14.60 5.82 7.56
C ILE A 127 15.07 6.12 6.13
N GLU A 128 16.11 5.46 5.67
CA GLU A 128 16.67 5.61 4.33
C GLU A 128 15.63 5.23 3.26
N GLN A 129 14.87 4.15 3.49
CA GLN A 129 13.79 3.75 2.57
C GLN A 129 12.63 4.73 2.58
N VAL A 130 12.30 5.37 3.72
CA VAL A 130 11.32 6.47 3.74
C VAL A 130 11.81 7.66 2.93
N GLN A 131 13.11 8.00 3.00
CA GLN A 131 13.71 9.06 2.19
C GLN A 131 13.68 8.74 0.69
N GLN A 132 13.79 7.48 0.31
CA GLN A 132 13.67 7.02 -1.09
C GLN A 132 12.26 7.19 -1.67
N LEU A 133 11.25 7.55 -0.88
CA LEU A 133 9.95 7.94 -1.40
C LEU A 133 9.99 9.29 -2.13
N GLU A 134 10.97 10.17 -1.88
CA GLU A 134 10.99 11.49 -2.48
C GLU A 134 11.01 11.48 -4.02
N PRO A 135 11.81 10.66 -4.73
CA PRO A 135 11.72 10.52 -6.19
C PRO A 135 10.33 10.13 -6.68
N ILE A 136 9.59 9.32 -5.90
CA ILE A 136 8.21 8.92 -6.21
C ILE A 136 7.27 10.11 -6.10
N PHE A 137 7.36 10.90 -5.02
CA PHE A 137 6.60 12.13 -4.87
C PHE A 137 6.90 13.14 -6.00
N GLN A 138 8.16 13.23 -6.44
CA GLN A 138 8.55 14.08 -7.58
C GLN A 138 7.87 13.59 -8.87
N ALA A 139 7.89 12.29 -9.15
CA ALA A 139 7.24 11.68 -10.31
C ALA A 139 5.71 11.90 -10.29
N LEU A 140 5.08 11.77 -9.12
CA LEU A 140 3.64 11.98 -8.94
C LEU A 140 3.17 13.41 -9.27
N ARG A 141 4.06 14.39 -9.40
CA ARG A 141 3.69 15.72 -9.91
C ARG A 141 3.07 15.67 -11.31
N LYS A 142 3.41 14.66 -12.11
CA LYS A 142 2.79 14.39 -13.42
C LYS A 142 1.46 13.64 -13.32
N PHE A 143 1.20 13.01 -12.16
CA PHE A 143 0.03 12.17 -11.91
C PHE A 143 -0.69 12.60 -10.62
N PRO A 144 -1.12 13.87 -10.48
CA PRO A 144 -1.59 14.42 -9.19
C PRO A 144 -2.90 13.81 -8.69
N TYR A 145 -3.55 12.99 -9.51
CA TYR A 145 -4.77 12.24 -9.17
C TYR A 145 -4.49 10.85 -8.56
N LEU A 146 -3.22 10.39 -8.60
CA LEU A 146 -2.86 9.10 -8.02
C LEU A 146 -2.46 9.27 -6.55
N PRO A 147 -3.20 8.68 -5.60
CA PRO A 147 -2.78 8.64 -4.21
C PRO A 147 -1.59 7.70 -4.02
N ILE A 148 -0.76 8.04 -3.04
CA ILE A 148 0.29 7.17 -2.51
C ILE A 148 -0.11 6.63 -1.14
N TRP A 149 -0.08 5.31 -0.97
CA TRP A 149 -0.33 4.64 0.30
C TRP A 149 0.98 4.14 0.90
N VAL A 150 1.27 4.55 2.12
CA VAL A 150 2.52 4.23 2.82
C VAL A 150 2.21 3.58 4.16
N HIS A 151 2.80 2.41 4.40
CA HIS A 151 2.78 1.74 5.70
C HIS A 151 3.44 2.61 6.76
N THR A 152 2.73 2.89 7.84
CA THR A 152 3.23 3.76 8.92
C THR A 152 3.18 3.08 10.30
N PHE A 153 2.97 1.76 10.32
CA PHE A 153 3.12 0.94 11.52
C PHE A 153 4.55 0.38 11.62
N ASN A 154 4.83 -0.41 12.67
CA ASN A 154 6.14 -1.05 12.81
C ASN A 154 6.56 -1.79 11.52
N PRO A 155 7.78 -1.65 11.02
CA PRO A 155 8.98 -1.09 11.64
C PRO A 155 9.21 0.43 11.46
N VAL A 156 8.27 1.17 10.85
CA VAL A 156 8.41 2.62 10.65
C VAL A 156 8.41 3.34 12.00
N THR A 157 9.47 4.10 12.26
CA THR A 157 9.63 4.89 13.49
C THR A 157 8.97 6.25 13.38
N LEU A 158 8.84 6.97 14.51
CA LEU A 158 8.35 8.36 14.51
C LEU A 158 9.16 9.27 13.59
N ASP A 159 10.47 9.09 13.51
CA ASP A 159 11.31 9.89 12.62
C ASP A 159 11.01 9.62 11.14
N GLY A 160 10.75 8.36 10.78
CA GLY A 160 10.25 7.98 9.45
C GLY A 160 8.90 8.63 9.14
N ILE A 161 7.98 8.62 10.09
CA ILE A 161 6.66 9.28 9.97
C ILE A 161 6.84 10.79 9.77
N LYS A 162 7.73 11.46 10.50
CA LYS A 162 8.01 12.89 10.34
C LYS A 162 8.59 13.22 8.96
N ILE A 163 9.41 12.34 8.39
CA ILE A 163 9.90 12.48 7.00
C ILE A 163 8.71 12.41 6.03
N LEU A 164 7.82 11.42 6.19
CA LEU A 164 6.64 11.29 5.35
C LEU A 164 5.72 12.52 5.47
N MET A 165 5.51 13.04 6.68
CA MET A 165 4.77 14.30 6.92
C MET A 165 5.41 15.48 6.18
N SER A 166 6.74 15.55 6.18
CA SER A 166 7.48 16.60 5.46
C SER A 166 7.31 16.47 3.94
N LEU A 167 7.31 15.24 3.41
CA LEU A 167 7.01 14.97 2.01
C LEU A 167 5.57 15.36 1.65
N ALA A 168 4.59 15.02 2.47
CA ALA A 168 3.19 15.41 2.26
C ALA A 168 3.02 16.94 2.19
N LYS A 169 3.68 17.69 3.07
CA LYS A 169 3.71 19.16 3.03
C LYS A 169 4.41 19.71 1.79
N LYS A 170 5.53 19.10 1.38
CA LYS A 170 6.32 19.51 0.21
C LYS A 170 5.58 19.28 -1.10
N TYR A 171 4.72 18.26 -1.17
CA TYR A 171 3.96 17.86 -2.35
C TYR A 171 2.44 17.95 -2.12
N PRO A 172 1.86 19.14 -1.91
CA PRO A 172 0.48 19.30 -1.43
C PRO A 172 -0.60 18.90 -2.44
N LYS A 173 -0.22 18.59 -3.70
CA LYS A 173 -1.14 18.09 -4.72
C LYS A 173 -1.20 16.56 -4.78
N THR A 174 -0.31 15.86 -4.09
CA THR A 174 -0.29 14.40 -4.02
C THR A 174 -1.12 13.95 -2.83
N PRO A 175 -2.21 13.19 -3.03
CA PRO A 175 -2.93 12.57 -1.91
C PRO A 175 -2.05 11.52 -1.23
N VAL A 176 -1.87 11.60 0.08
CA VAL A 176 -1.01 10.70 0.86
C VAL A 176 -1.86 9.96 1.88
N ILE A 177 -1.87 8.64 1.81
CA ILE A 177 -2.59 7.78 2.75
C ILE A 177 -1.58 7.21 3.74
N PHE A 178 -1.75 7.55 5.01
CA PHE A 178 -0.99 7.00 6.12
C PHE A 178 -1.64 5.69 6.54
N GLY A 179 -1.02 4.57 6.17
CA GLY A 179 -1.50 3.23 6.46
C GLY A 179 -1.46 2.91 7.94
N HIS A 180 -2.47 2.17 8.42
CA HIS A 180 -2.56 1.72 9.80
C HIS A 180 -2.53 2.86 10.84
N LEU A 181 -3.06 4.02 10.47
CA LEU A 181 -3.25 5.18 11.36
C LEU A 181 -1.95 5.67 12.05
N GLY A 182 -0.77 5.41 11.47
CA GLY A 182 0.49 5.77 12.13
C GLY A 182 0.95 4.81 13.24
N GLY A 183 0.26 3.66 13.40
CA GLY A 183 0.62 2.65 14.38
C GLY A 183 0.68 3.18 15.81
N TYR A 184 1.84 3.07 16.47
CA TYR A 184 2.04 3.61 17.83
C TYR A 184 2.05 5.14 17.91
N HIS A 185 2.19 5.83 16.77
CA HIS A 185 2.28 7.29 16.65
C HIS A 185 0.98 7.90 16.09
N TRP A 186 -0.14 7.22 16.32
CA TRP A 186 -1.43 7.60 15.76
C TRP A 186 -1.90 9.01 16.20
N VAL A 187 -1.53 9.46 17.40
CA VAL A 187 -1.91 10.80 17.89
C VAL A 187 -1.28 11.87 17.00
N GLU A 188 0.03 11.80 16.78
CA GLU A 188 0.77 12.74 15.94
C GLU A 188 0.26 12.72 14.49
N VAL A 189 -0.13 11.54 13.99
CA VAL A 189 -0.64 11.39 12.62
C VAL A 189 -2.05 11.97 12.47
N VAL A 190 -2.93 11.78 13.46
CA VAL A 190 -4.28 12.41 13.48
C VAL A 190 -4.17 13.92 13.55
N GLU A 191 -3.36 14.47 14.46
CA GLU A 191 -3.12 15.91 14.56
C GLU A 191 -2.61 16.49 13.22
N PHE A 192 -1.67 15.81 12.60
CA PHE A 192 -1.13 16.21 11.31
C PHE A 192 -2.17 16.20 10.19
N ALA A 193 -3.03 15.19 10.14
CA ALA A 193 -4.07 15.05 9.13
C ALA A 193 -5.14 16.15 9.23
N LYS A 194 -5.47 16.58 10.45
CA LYS A 194 -6.41 17.72 10.68
C LYS A 194 -5.93 19.02 10.01
N GLU A 195 -4.64 19.24 9.95
CA GLU A 195 -4.03 20.45 9.42
C GLU A 195 -3.59 20.34 7.95
N THR A 196 -3.61 19.13 7.37
CA THR A 196 -2.98 18.85 6.07
C THR A 196 -3.98 18.22 5.09
N LYS A 197 -4.51 19.04 4.17
CA LYS A 197 -5.65 18.68 3.28
C LYS A 197 -5.42 17.51 2.33
N ASN A 198 -4.18 17.16 2.01
CA ASN A 198 -3.84 16.06 1.11
C ASN A 198 -3.46 14.78 1.86
N VAL A 199 -3.68 14.74 3.18
CA VAL A 199 -3.42 13.57 4.01
C VAL A 199 -4.72 12.85 4.35
N TYR A 200 -4.68 11.53 4.24
CA TYR A 200 -5.78 10.61 4.53
C TYR A 200 -5.27 9.53 5.46
N LEU A 201 -6.16 9.01 6.30
CA LEU A 201 -5.84 8.00 7.30
C LEU A 201 -6.51 6.68 6.93
N ASP A 202 -5.72 5.62 6.84
CA ASP A 202 -6.24 4.26 6.75
C ASP A 202 -6.33 3.65 8.14
N LEU A 203 -7.44 2.97 8.43
CA LEU A 203 -7.73 2.41 9.75
C LEU A 203 -7.47 0.90 9.83
N SER A 204 -6.99 0.28 8.75
CA SER A 204 -6.70 -1.15 8.74
C SER A 204 -5.57 -1.50 9.71
N GLY A 205 -5.60 -2.69 10.29
CA GLY A 205 -4.55 -3.15 11.20
C GLY A 205 -4.38 -2.34 12.49
N THR A 206 -5.32 -1.43 12.80
CA THR A 206 -5.25 -0.60 14.00
C THR A 206 -5.52 -1.43 15.24
N PHE A 207 -4.63 -1.36 16.23
CA PHE A 207 -4.71 -2.18 17.46
C PHE A 207 -5.61 -1.61 18.56
N SER A 208 -6.16 -0.39 18.38
CA SER A 208 -6.96 0.28 19.41
C SER A 208 -8.27 0.82 18.85
N SER A 209 -9.40 0.33 19.36
CA SER A 209 -10.72 0.90 19.05
C SER A 209 -10.87 2.37 19.49
N LEU A 210 -10.13 2.78 20.54
CA LEU A 210 -10.08 4.19 20.95
C LEU A 210 -9.43 5.05 19.88
N ALA A 211 -8.31 4.62 19.30
CA ALA A 211 -7.64 5.36 18.23
C ALA A 211 -8.55 5.53 17.02
N VAL A 212 -9.24 4.47 16.59
CA VAL A 212 -10.23 4.53 15.51
C VAL A 212 -11.35 5.53 15.84
N LYS A 213 -11.95 5.40 17.04
CA LYS A 213 -13.02 6.30 17.48
C LYS A 213 -12.59 7.77 17.43
N ILE A 214 -11.43 8.09 17.96
CA ILE A 214 -10.92 9.46 17.94
C ILE A 214 -10.68 9.92 16.50
N ALA A 215 -9.97 9.13 15.68
CA ALA A 215 -9.65 9.51 14.30
C ALA A 215 -10.87 9.80 13.42
N VAL A 216 -12.03 9.13 13.67
CA VAL A 216 -13.26 9.38 12.88
C VAL A 216 -14.14 10.50 13.44
N THR A 217 -13.84 11.01 14.65
CA THR A 217 -14.60 12.11 15.27
C THR A 217 -13.93 13.46 15.13
N GLU A 218 -12.63 13.49 14.84
CA GLU A 218 -11.83 14.70 14.68
C GLU A 218 -11.72 15.17 13.22
#